data_cc1548d01157811291a8ac07776070c5
#
_entry.id   cc1548d01157811291a8ac07776070c5
#
_cell.length_a   1.000
_cell.length_b   1.000
_cell.length_c   1.000
_cell.angle_alpha   90.00
_cell.angle_beta   90.00
_cell.angle_gamma   90.00
#
_symmetry.space_group_name_H-M   'P 1'
#
loop_
_entity.id
_entity.type
_entity.pdbx_description
1 polymer ?
#
loop_
_entity_poly.entity_id
_entity_poly.type
_entity_poly.pdbx_seq_one_letter_code
_entity_poly.pdbx_strand_id
1 'polypeptide(L)'
;MLFRSLFLELREKKGLAYTVRTAYETHKKSAVFSIYIGTEPSNIQTSIDGFKEEIEKIKTIPVSEEELKNAVNNLIGKQQYVTETNGQQANMMAYYSIMGKPFDYQAEIIEKLHKVTPKDLLDCANKYFTDDYILSVIKP
;
A
#
# COMPACT_ATOMS: atom_id res chain seq x y z
N MET A 1 -7.06 1.87 -3.65
CA MET A 1 -7.34 2.84 -2.59
C MET A 1 -6.25 3.90 -2.53
N LEU A 2 -5.45 4.06 -1.47
CA LEU A 2 -4.49 5.17 -1.35
C LEU A 2 -3.60 5.36 -2.59
N PHE A 3 -3.00 4.30 -3.13
CA PHE A 3 -2.21 4.39 -4.36
C PHE A 3 -3.01 4.96 -5.54
N ARG A 4 -4.24 4.49 -5.75
CA ARG A 4 -5.10 4.99 -6.84
C ARG A 4 -5.46 6.46 -6.63
N SER A 5 -5.77 6.84 -5.41
CA SER A 5 -6.10 8.21 -5.04
C SER A 5 -4.89 9.12 -5.26
N LEU A 6 -3.71 8.77 -4.73
CA LEU A 6 -2.46 9.49 -4.97
C LEU A 6 -2.12 9.62 -6.46
N PHE A 7 -2.28 8.53 -7.22
CA PHE A 7 -2.02 8.54 -8.65
C PHE A 7 -2.96 9.52 -9.39
N LEU A 8 -4.27 9.42 -9.13
CA LEU A 8 -5.27 10.28 -9.78
C LEU A 8 -5.12 11.74 -9.37
N GLU A 9 -4.97 12.03 -8.08
CA GLU A 9 -4.94 13.41 -7.59
C GLU A 9 -3.60 14.10 -7.87
N LEU A 10 -2.48 13.43 -7.60
CA LEU A 10 -1.17 14.09 -7.71
C LEU A 10 -0.59 14.00 -9.12
N ARG A 11 -0.77 12.88 -9.80
CA ARG A 11 -0.22 12.70 -11.15
C ARG A 11 -1.16 13.18 -12.23
N GLU A 12 -2.39 12.67 -12.27
CA GLU A 12 -3.31 12.93 -13.40
C GLU A 12 -3.95 14.32 -13.32
N LYS A 13 -4.44 14.73 -12.13
CA LYS A 13 -5.12 16.01 -11.99
C LYS A 13 -4.18 17.19 -11.75
N LYS A 14 -3.20 17.03 -10.85
CA LYS A 14 -2.27 18.12 -10.50
C LYS A 14 -1.01 18.14 -11.36
N GLY A 15 -0.71 17.08 -12.12
CA GLY A 15 0.48 17.00 -12.97
C GLY A 15 1.80 17.05 -12.20
N LEU A 16 1.79 16.77 -10.90
CA LEU A 16 2.94 16.97 -10.01
C LEU A 16 3.98 15.87 -10.10
N ALA A 17 3.59 14.69 -10.59
CA ALA A 17 4.40 13.50 -10.45
C ALA A 17 4.72 12.84 -11.79
N TYR A 18 5.99 12.60 -12.03
CA TYR A 18 6.42 11.66 -13.05
C TYR A 18 6.09 10.20 -12.66
N THR A 19 6.31 9.87 -11.40
CA THR A 19 5.96 8.56 -10.84
C THR A 19 5.48 8.68 -9.40
N VAL A 20 4.45 7.89 -9.04
CA VAL A 20 3.97 7.72 -7.68
C VAL A 20 3.94 6.23 -7.38
N ARG A 21 4.40 5.84 -6.20
CA ARG A 21 4.38 4.44 -5.74
C ARG A 21 4.03 4.38 -4.27
N THR A 22 3.37 3.30 -3.88
CA THR A 22 3.26 2.90 -2.49
C THR A 22 3.86 1.50 -2.34
N ALA A 23 4.57 1.26 -1.26
CA ALA A 23 5.10 -0.06 -0.93
C ALA A 23 4.79 -0.40 0.54
N TYR A 24 4.56 -1.66 0.79
CA TYR A 24 4.45 -2.23 2.11
C TYR A 24 5.43 -3.39 2.21
N GLU A 25 6.43 -3.21 3.04
CA GLU A 25 7.50 -4.18 3.24
C GLU A 25 7.43 -4.75 4.65
N THR A 26 7.46 -6.07 4.74
CA THR A 26 7.41 -6.78 6.02
C THR A 26 8.74 -7.43 6.33
N HIS A 27 9.16 -7.29 7.57
CA HIS A 27 10.33 -7.93 8.15
C HIS A 27 9.90 -8.77 9.35
N LYS A 28 10.79 -9.62 9.87
CA LYS A 28 10.46 -10.54 10.97
C LYS A 28 9.86 -9.86 12.21
N LYS A 29 10.27 -8.63 12.51
CA LYS A 29 9.84 -7.89 13.72
C LYS A 29 9.28 -6.49 13.44
N SER A 30 9.21 -6.08 12.21
CA SER A 30 8.75 -4.74 11.82
C SER A 30 8.12 -4.75 10.44
N ALA A 31 7.45 -3.67 10.09
CA ALA A 31 6.96 -3.43 8.74
C ALA A 31 7.11 -1.93 8.42
N VAL A 32 7.27 -1.62 7.15
CA VAL A 32 7.37 -0.25 6.66
C VAL A 32 6.33 -0.05 5.58
N PHE A 33 5.53 1.00 5.72
CA PHE A 33 4.70 1.52 4.63
C PHE A 33 5.36 2.78 4.09
N SER A 34 5.58 2.85 2.79
CA SER A 34 6.24 3.99 2.16
C SER A 34 5.41 4.52 1.00
N ILE A 35 5.49 5.84 0.82
CA ILE A 35 4.98 6.56 -0.35
C ILE A 35 6.18 7.23 -1.01
N TYR A 36 6.33 7.01 -2.30
CA TYR A 36 7.39 7.61 -3.12
C TYR A 36 6.77 8.45 -4.23
N ILE A 37 7.37 9.60 -4.50
CA ILE A 37 7.03 10.44 -5.63
C ILE A 37 8.30 10.97 -6.29
N GLY A 38 8.37 10.88 -7.62
CA GLY A 38 9.33 11.61 -8.43
C GLY A 38 8.66 12.88 -8.99
N THR A 39 9.18 14.04 -8.60
CA THR A 39 8.58 15.33 -8.92
C THR A 39 9.66 16.37 -9.21
N GLU A 40 9.28 17.46 -9.84
CA GLU A 40 10.15 18.63 -10.02
C GLU A 40 10.48 19.30 -8.66
N PRO A 41 11.69 19.86 -8.49
CA PRO A 41 12.09 20.52 -7.24
C PRO A 41 11.11 21.60 -6.75
N SER A 42 10.49 22.34 -7.67
CA SER A 42 9.46 23.36 -7.36
C SER A 42 8.18 22.78 -6.77
N ASN A 43 7.90 21.51 -7.00
CA ASN A 43 6.67 20.84 -6.60
C ASN A 43 6.80 20.02 -5.31
N ILE A 44 7.96 20.02 -4.65
CA ILE A 44 8.23 19.20 -3.47
C ILE A 44 7.20 19.47 -2.36
N GLN A 45 7.01 20.73 -2.00
CA GLN A 45 6.08 21.07 -0.90
C GLN A 45 4.64 20.71 -1.26
N THR A 46 4.19 21.04 -2.47
CA THR A 46 2.85 20.67 -2.96
C THR A 46 2.61 19.16 -2.96
N SER A 47 3.66 18.38 -3.26
CA SER A 47 3.60 16.92 -3.22
C SER A 47 3.48 16.38 -1.79
N ILE A 48 4.22 16.95 -0.84
CA ILE A 48 4.14 16.59 0.58
C ILE A 48 2.73 16.90 1.13
N ASP A 49 2.20 18.08 0.82
CA ASP A 49 0.87 18.49 1.26
C ASP A 49 -0.21 17.59 0.65
N GLY A 50 -0.06 17.25 -0.64
CA GLY A 50 -0.94 16.29 -1.30
C GLY A 50 -0.92 14.89 -0.68
N PHE A 51 0.23 14.40 -0.21
CA PHE A 51 0.29 13.14 0.55
C PHE A 51 -0.51 13.22 1.85
N LYS A 52 -0.36 14.31 2.59
CA LYS A 52 -1.08 14.52 3.85
C LYS A 52 -2.59 14.60 3.62
N GLU A 53 -3.02 15.33 2.57
CA GLU A 53 -4.43 15.41 2.19
C GLU A 53 -5.03 14.02 1.90
N GLU A 54 -4.33 13.18 1.12
CA GLU A 54 -4.83 11.85 0.77
C GLU A 54 -4.80 10.87 1.95
N ILE A 55 -3.80 10.97 2.82
CA ILE A 55 -3.76 10.21 4.07
C ILE A 55 -4.92 10.62 4.99
N GLU A 56 -5.20 11.90 5.13
CA GLU A 56 -6.31 12.39 5.95
C GLU A 56 -7.67 11.94 5.41
N LYS A 57 -7.84 11.91 4.09
CA LYS A 57 -9.07 11.37 3.48
C LYS A 57 -9.31 9.91 3.87
N ILE A 58 -8.30 9.05 3.80
CA ILE A 58 -8.47 7.63 4.14
C ILE A 58 -8.67 7.40 5.65
N LYS A 59 -8.27 8.34 6.49
CA LYS A 59 -8.52 8.34 7.94
C LYS A 59 -9.91 8.82 8.32
N THR A 60 -10.55 9.63 7.47
CA THR A 60 -11.82 10.30 7.79
C THR A 60 -12.99 9.83 6.95
N ILE A 61 -12.74 9.37 5.72
CA ILE A 61 -13.78 8.98 4.78
C ILE A 61 -13.69 7.48 4.52
N PRO A 62 -14.68 6.68 4.96
CA PRO A 62 -14.72 5.26 4.64
C PRO A 62 -14.76 5.03 3.12
N VAL A 63 -13.98 4.08 2.65
CA VAL A 63 -14.03 3.67 1.24
C VAL A 63 -15.35 2.95 0.95
N SER A 64 -15.80 3.01 -0.31
CA SER A 64 -16.98 2.25 -0.72
C SER A 64 -16.71 0.74 -0.74
N GLU A 65 -17.76 -0.07 -0.54
CA GLU A 65 -17.68 -1.52 -0.66
C GLU A 65 -17.16 -1.96 -2.04
N GLU A 66 -17.55 -1.27 -3.09
CA GLU A 66 -17.09 -1.54 -4.45
C GLU A 66 -15.58 -1.27 -4.60
N GLU A 67 -15.09 -0.16 -4.07
CA GLU A 67 -13.66 0.17 -4.11
C GLU A 67 -12.84 -0.85 -3.31
N LEU A 68 -13.32 -1.25 -2.13
CA LEU A 68 -12.71 -2.29 -1.32
C LEU A 68 -12.65 -3.61 -2.08
N LYS A 69 -13.76 -4.07 -2.63
CA LYS A 69 -13.84 -5.30 -3.42
C LYS A 69 -12.87 -5.30 -4.59
N ASN A 70 -12.79 -4.19 -5.32
CA ASN A 70 -11.86 -4.05 -6.44
C ASN A 70 -10.39 -4.11 -5.97
N ALA A 71 -10.06 -3.52 -4.82
CA ALA A 71 -8.72 -3.58 -4.25
C ALA A 71 -8.35 -4.99 -3.77
N VAL A 72 -9.27 -5.70 -3.11
CA VAL A 72 -9.09 -7.08 -2.68
C VAL A 72 -8.87 -7.99 -3.89
N ASN A 73 -9.70 -7.90 -4.92
CA ASN A 73 -9.55 -8.68 -6.14
C ASN A 73 -8.21 -8.42 -6.84
N ASN A 74 -7.76 -7.16 -6.89
CA ASN A 74 -6.46 -6.82 -7.44
C ASN A 74 -5.29 -7.44 -6.64
N LEU A 75 -5.36 -7.41 -5.31
CA LEU A 75 -4.35 -8.03 -4.45
C LEU A 75 -4.30 -9.55 -4.64
N ILE A 76 -5.45 -10.21 -4.69
CA ILE A 76 -5.54 -11.67 -4.92
C ILE A 76 -4.98 -12.02 -6.29
N GLY A 77 -5.35 -11.28 -7.34
CA GLY A 77 -4.81 -11.50 -8.67
C GLY A 77 -3.28 -11.33 -8.74
N LYS A 78 -2.74 -10.34 -8.07
CA LYS A 78 -1.28 -10.17 -7.95
C LYS A 78 -0.61 -11.33 -7.21
N GLN A 79 -1.23 -11.83 -6.15
CA GLN A 79 -0.71 -13.00 -5.42
C GLN A 79 -0.68 -14.26 -6.29
N GLN A 80 -1.67 -14.47 -7.13
CA GLN A 80 -1.68 -15.60 -8.07
C GLN A 80 -0.55 -15.47 -9.10
N TYR A 81 -0.35 -14.27 -9.65
CA TYR A 81 0.71 -14.04 -10.63
C TYR A 81 2.12 -14.29 -10.06
N VAL A 82 2.39 -13.91 -8.82
CA VAL A 82 3.73 -14.13 -8.21
C VAL A 82 3.97 -15.59 -7.75
N THR A 83 3.04 -16.50 -7.99
CA THR A 83 3.14 -17.94 -7.67
C THR A 83 2.97 -18.85 -8.90
N GLU A 84 3.09 -18.31 -10.10
CA GLU A 84 2.90 -19.07 -11.33
C GLU A 84 3.97 -20.16 -11.56
N THR A 85 5.20 -19.91 -11.15
CA THR A 85 6.30 -20.85 -11.35
C THR A 85 6.69 -21.58 -10.08
N ASN A 86 7.23 -22.80 -10.20
CA ASN A 86 7.75 -23.58 -9.07
C ASN A 86 8.80 -22.80 -8.26
N GLY A 87 9.67 -22.04 -8.93
CA GLY A 87 10.68 -21.20 -8.27
C GLY A 87 10.06 -20.09 -7.44
N GLN A 88 9.02 -19.43 -7.95
CA GLN A 88 8.28 -18.41 -7.20
C GLN A 88 7.53 -19.00 -6.00
N GLN A 89 6.91 -20.18 -6.18
CA GLN A 89 6.26 -20.90 -5.07
C GLN A 89 7.27 -21.27 -3.98
N ALA A 90 8.43 -21.85 -4.36
CA ALA A 90 9.47 -22.18 -3.42
C ALA A 90 10.00 -20.97 -2.66
N ASN A 91 10.22 -19.83 -3.33
CA ASN A 91 10.62 -18.57 -2.69
C ASN A 91 9.57 -18.08 -1.68
N MET A 92 8.28 -18.16 -2.02
CA MET A 92 7.21 -17.75 -1.11
C MET A 92 7.13 -18.66 0.11
N MET A 93 7.22 -19.97 -0.07
CA MET A 93 7.25 -20.93 1.04
C MET A 93 8.45 -20.68 1.96
N ALA A 94 9.64 -20.44 1.40
CA ALA A 94 10.84 -20.10 2.16
C ALA A 94 10.66 -18.78 2.93
N TYR A 95 10.09 -17.76 2.31
CA TYR A 95 9.78 -16.49 2.94
C TYR A 95 8.84 -16.68 4.15
N TYR A 96 7.73 -17.40 3.98
CA TYR A 96 6.81 -17.67 5.08
C TYR A 96 7.48 -18.42 6.22
N SER A 97 8.29 -19.42 5.90
CA SER A 97 9.06 -20.17 6.91
C SER A 97 10.00 -19.27 7.71
N ILE A 98 10.75 -18.37 7.06
CA ILE A 98 11.63 -17.40 7.72
C ILE A 98 10.83 -16.45 8.61
N MET A 99 9.61 -16.08 8.19
CA MET A 99 8.70 -15.23 8.95
C MET A 99 7.98 -15.98 10.09
N GLY A 100 8.24 -17.29 10.27
CA GLY A 100 7.59 -18.12 11.27
C GLY A 100 6.13 -18.43 10.97
N LYS A 101 5.78 -18.48 9.67
CA LYS A 101 4.44 -18.80 9.17
C LYS A 101 4.43 -20.19 8.52
N PRO A 102 3.28 -20.87 8.43
CA PRO A 102 3.13 -22.08 7.65
C PRO A 102 3.48 -21.84 6.18
N PHE A 103 3.93 -22.87 5.47
CA PHE A 103 4.28 -22.76 4.05
C PHE A 103 3.08 -22.42 3.15
N ASP A 104 1.88 -22.76 3.57
CA ASP A 104 0.60 -22.50 2.91
C ASP A 104 -0.13 -21.21 3.41
N TYR A 105 0.56 -20.36 4.13
CA TYR A 105 0.02 -19.14 4.74
C TYR A 105 -0.69 -18.21 3.75
N GLN A 106 -0.40 -18.34 2.44
CA GLN A 106 -1.08 -17.59 1.40
C GLN A 106 -2.60 -17.82 1.39
N ALA A 107 -3.05 -19.04 1.63
CA ALA A 107 -4.48 -19.34 1.69
C ALA A 107 -5.17 -18.58 2.84
N GLU A 108 -4.51 -18.51 4.01
CA GLU A 108 -4.99 -17.74 5.15
C GLU A 108 -5.05 -16.23 4.85
N ILE A 109 -4.06 -15.70 4.13
CA ILE A 109 -4.06 -14.28 3.71
C ILE A 109 -5.26 -13.99 2.82
N ILE A 110 -5.52 -14.84 1.82
CA ILE A 110 -6.65 -14.67 0.89
C ILE A 110 -7.98 -14.71 1.66
N GLU A 111 -8.14 -15.66 2.56
CA GLU A 111 -9.34 -15.76 3.41
C GLU A 111 -9.53 -14.49 4.26
N LYS A 112 -8.47 -13.98 4.86
CA LYS A 112 -8.51 -12.74 5.64
C LYS A 112 -8.85 -11.52 4.78
N LEU A 113 -8.28 -11.43 3.56
CA LEU A 113 -8.59 -10.33 2.64
C LEU A 113 -10.08 -10.24 2.30
N HIS A 114 -10.75 -11.37 2.13
CA HIS A 114 -12.19 -11.40 1.87
C HIS A 114 -13.06 -10.95 3.05
N LYS A 115 -12.51 -10.93 4.26
CA LYS A 115 -13.23 -10.53 5.49
C LYS A 115 -13.01 -9.05 5.86
N VAL A 116 -12.09 -8.37 5.18
CA VAL A 116 -11.80 -6.95 5.44
C VAL A 116 -13.01 -6.08 5.10
N THR A 117 -13.34 -5.17 5.99
CA THR A 117 -14.42 -4.20 5.83
C THR A 117 -13.89 -2.77 5.61
N PRO A 118 -14.71 -1.83 5.10
CA PRO A 118 -14.33 -0.42 5.05
C PRO A 118 -13.95 0.15 6.42
N LYS A 119 -14.61 -0.33 7.49
CA LYS A 119 -14.29 0.07 8.86
C LYS A 119 -12.90 -0.39 9.28
N ASP A 120 -12.50 -1.62 8.96
CA ASP A 120 -11.16 -2.13 9.28
C ASP A 120 -10.07 -1.29 8.63
N LEU A 121 -10.32 -0.81 7.40
CA LEU A 121 -9.38 0.10 6.72
C LEU A 121 -9.27 1.46 7.40
N LEU A 122 -10.41 2.03 7.80
CA LEU A 122 -10.47 3.29 8.53
C LEU A 122 -9.72 3.17 9.87
N ASP A 123 -9.99 2.12 10.62
CA ASP A 123 -9.34 1.84 11.91
C ASP A 123 -7.84 1.62 11.73
N CYS A 124 -7.44 0.89 10.70
CA CYS A 124 -6.04 0.67 10.34
C CYS A 124 -5.34 1.99 9.96
N ALA A 125 -5.97 2.83 9.14
CA ALA A 125 -5.41 4.11 8.74
C ALA A 125 -5.21 5.03 9.96
N ASN A 126 -6.19 5.12 10.84
CA ASN A 126 -6.08 5.91 12.07
C ASN A 126 -5.03 5.39 13.04
N LYS A 127 -4.82 4.07 13.07
CA LYS A 127 -3.82 3.45 13.94
C LYS A 127 -2.38 3.67 13.47
N TYR A 128 -2.14 3.63 12.17
CA TYR A 128 -0.78 3.55 11.63
C TYR A 128 -0.31 4.82 10.90
N PHE A 129 -1.21 5.65 10.38
CA PHE A 129 -0.85 6.93 9.78
C PHE A 129 -0.91 8.03 10.84
N THR A 130 0.13 8.09 11.65
CA THR A 130 0.31 9.11 12.69
C THR A 130 1.19 10.25 12.18
N ASP A 131 1.43 11.24 13.02
CA ASP A 131 2.38 12.33 12.74
C ASP A 131 3.84 11.88 12.85
N ASP A 132 4.10 10.68 13.41
CA ASP A 132 5.42 10.07 13.49
C ASP A 132 5.76 9.39 12.16
N TYR A 133 6.36 10.13 11.24
CA TYR A 133 6.82 9.60 9.95
C TYR A 133 8.22 10.12 9.60
N ILE A 134 8.90 9.42 8.72
CA ILE A 134 10.19 9.84 8.17
C ILE A 134 9.95 10.43 6.78
N LEU A 135 10.41 11.67 6.57
CA LEU A 135 10.45 12.31 5.26
C LEU A 135 11.88 12.33 4.75
N SER A 136 12.11 11.72 3.60
CA SER A 136 13.39 11.80 2.88
C SER A 136 13.20 12.55 1.56
N VAL A 137 14.04 13.55 1.31
CA VAL A 137 14.01 14.35 0.09
C VAL A 137 15.39 14.33 -0.54
N ILE A 138 15.46 13.87 -1.81
CA ILE A 138 16.68 13.91 -2.60
C ILE A 138 16.53 15.03 -3.62
N LYS A 139 17.46 15.96 -3.61
CA LYS A 139 17.54 17.08 -4.56
C LYS A 139 18.81 16.95 -5.38
N PRO A 140 18.83 17.45 -6.63
CA PRO A 140 20.04 17.56 -7.41
C PRO A 140 21.06 18.50 -6.77
#